data_1f14b47189951fed127ca245c5ccce72
#
_entry.id   1f14b47189951fed127ca245c5ccce72
#
_cell.length_a   1.000
_cell.length_b   1.000
_cell.length_c   1.000
_cell.angle_alpha   90.00
_cell.angle_beta   90.00
_cell.angle_gamma   90.00
#
_symmetry.space_group_name_H-M   'P 1'
#
loop_
_entity.id
_entity.type
_entity.pdbx_description
1 polymer ?
#
loop_
_entity_poly.entity_id
_entity_poly.type
_entity_poly.pdbx_seq_one_letter_code
_entity_poly.pdbx_strand_id
1 'polypeptide(L)'
;RAPADLVPLGPRTPVYAMDALAEHQQAIDVLILCGGSKDDLPAQGPQLAAMFNTVDSFDTHARIPEYFAAVDEPARANGKTALISIGWDPGMFSINRLYGEALLPDGVTYTFWGKGLSQGHSDAVRRVPGVKAGVQYTLPSPEAIERVRSGARPELSTREKHTRECFVVLAEGADAATVEQAIVGMPNYFADYDTTVNFISEDELRRDHQRMPHGGFVIRSGNTSEPHAQVIEYSLQLESNPEFTASVLVAYARAAYRLNQQGQIGAKTAFDVAPGLLSIKSAGQLREELL
;
A
#
# COMPACT_ATOMS: atom_id res chain seq x y z
N ARG A 1 5.18 -16.10 13.69
CA ARG A 1 6.27 -16.05 14.70
C ARG A 1 5.68 -16.44 16.06
N ALA A 2 6.46 -17.14 16.90
CA ALA A 2 6.03 -17.41 18.25
C ALA A 2 6.02 -16.10 19.08
N PRO A 3 5.12 -15.96 20.09
CA PRO A 3 5.09 -14.76 20.93
C PRO A 3 6.42 -14.41 21.59
N ALA A 4 7.25 -15.41 21.89
CA ALA A 4 8.59 -15.23 22.46
C ALA A 4 9.60 -14.56 21.49
N ASP A 5 9.33 -14.60 20.19
CA ASP A 5 10.21 -14.02 19.16
C ASP A 5 9.88 -12.55 18.87
N LEU A 6 8.82 -12.03 19.50
CA LEU A 6 8.38 -10.65 19.30
C LEU A 6 9.00 -9.74 20.37
N VAL A 7 9.56 -8.62 19.92
CA VAL A 7 10.00 -7.57 20.83
C VAL A 7 8.76 -6.98 21.49
N PRO A 8 8.63 -7.01 22.83
CA PRO A 8 7.49 -6.43 23.52
C PRO A 8 7.38 -4.94 23.20
N LEU A 9 6.21 -4.50 22.73
CA LEU A 9 5.93 -3.07 22.48
C LEU A 9 5.89 -2.25 23.77
N GLY A 10 6.11 -2.90 24.90
CA GLY A 10 6.17 -2.33 26.24
C GLY A 10 5.43 -3.21 27.25
N PRO A 11 5.61 -2.97 28.55
CA PRO A 11 5.07 -3.84 29.62
C PRO A 11 3.53 -3.85 29.70
N ARG A 12 2.86 -2.97 28.97
CA ARG A 12 1.38 -2.84 28.95
C ARG A 12 0.74 -3.44 27.70
N THR A 13 1.52 -3.97 26.76
CA THR A 13 0.99 -4.56 25.53
C THR A 13 1.21 -6.07 25.56
N PRO A 14 0.21 -6.85 25.98
CA PRO A 14 0.32 -8.30 25.97
C PRO A 14 0.42 -8.82 24.53
N VAL A 15 1.17 -9.92 24.37
CA VAL A 15 1.29 -10.64 23.11
C VAL A 15 0.75 -12.05 23.30
N TYR A 16 -0.19 -12.45 22.47
CA TYR A 16 -0.84 -13.74 22.53
C TYR A 16 -0.56 -14.55 21.26
N ALA A 17 -0.62 -15.86 21.36
CA ALA A 17 -0.62 -16.74 20.20
C ALA A 17 -1.93 -16.61 19.42
N MET A 18 -1.90 -16.89 18.12
CA MET A 18 -3.09 -16.77 17.26
C MET A 18 -4.22 -17.74 17.63
N ASP A 19 -3.90 -18.88 18.20
CA ASP A 19 -4.86 -19.88 18.69
C ASP A 19 -5.67 -19.39 19.91
N ALA A 20 -5.12 -18.47 20.70
CA ALA A 20 -5.82 -17.85 21.82
C ALA A 20 -6.79 -16.72 21.39
N LEU A 21 -6.83 -16.34 20.09
CA LEU A 21 -7.57 -15.18 19.62
C LEU A 21 -9.08 -15.28 19.91
N ALA A 22 -9.66 -16.47 19.85
CA ALA A 22 -11.07 -16.72 20.12
C ALA A 22 -11.48 -16.31 21.55
N GLU A 23 -10.59 -16.42 22.51
CA GLU A 23 -10.81 -16.04 23.92
C GLU A 23 -10.99 -14.52 24.09
N HIS A 24 -10.46 -13.75 23.15
CA HIS A 24 -10.49 -12.28 23.17
C HIS A 24 -11.61 -11.67 22.32
N GLN A 25 -12.50 -12.49 21.72
CA GLN A 25 -13.51 -12.02 20.78
C GLN A 25 -14.43 -10.94 21.36
N GLN A 26 -14.75 -11.02 22.65
CA GLN A 26 -15.62 -10.05 23.32
C GLN A 26 -14.89 -8.75 23.73
N ALA A 27 -13.57 -8.76 23.73
CA ALA A 27 -12.74 -7.63 24.14
C ALA A 27 -12.21 -6.80 22.97
N ILE A 28 -12.36 -7.29 21.74
CA ILE A 28 -11.84 -6.66 20.53
C ILE A 28 -12.98 -6.15 19.66
N ASP A 29 -13.08 -4.83 19.50
CA ASP A 29 -14.08 -4.20 18.61
C ASP A 29 -13.69 -4.33 17.13
N VAL A 30 -12.41 -4.16 16.81
CA VAL A 30 -11.86 -4.27 15.45
C VAL A 30 -10.46 -4.87 15.49
N LEU A 31 -10.20 -5.82 14.62
CA LEU A 31 -8.90 -6.45 14.43
C LEU A 31 -8.19 -5.88 13.20
N ILE A 32 -6.96 -5.40 13.37
CA ILE A 32 -6.11 -4.96 12.26
C ILE A 32 -5.22 -6.12 11.84
N LEU A 33 -5.36 -6.56 10.59
CA LEU A 33 -4.61 -7.67 10.03
C LEU A 33 -3.33 -7.14 9.36
N CYS A 34 -2.17 -7.48 9.91
CA CYS A 34 -0.86 -7.03 9.43
C CYS A 34 -0.07 -8.16 8.74
N GLY A 35 -0.73 -9.22 8.31
CA GLY A 35 -0.13 -10.32 7.55
C GLY A 35 0.24 -9.93 6.13
N GLY A 36 1.10 -10.70 5.49
CA GLY A 36 1.50 -10.49 4.10
C GLY A 36 0.37 -10.79 3.12
N SER A 37 0.20 -9.92 2.12
CA SER A 37 -0.85 -10.06 1.09
C SER A 37 -0.72 -11.33 0.26
N LYS A 38 0.49 -11.86 0.10
CA LYS A 38 0.72 -13.04 -0.71
C LYS A 38 0.38 -14.34 0.02
N ASP A 39 0.81 -14.45 1.27
CA ASP A 39 0.86 -15.73 1.97
C ASP A 39 -0.12 -15.79 3.15
N ASP A 40 -0.36 -14.69 3.89
CA ASP A 40 -1.14 -14.69 5.13
C ASP A 40 -2.60 -14.27 4.90
N LEU A 41 -2.81 -13.08 4.35
CA LEU A 41 -4.14 -12.46 4.24
C LEU A 41 -5.16 -13.27 3.44
N PRO A 42 -4.81 -14.01 2.36
CA PRO A 42 -5.77 -14.83 1.65
C PRO A 42 -6.47 -15.88 2.51
N ALA A 43 -5.79 -16.39 3.54
CA ALA A 43 -6.37 -17.34 4.49
C ALA A 43 -6.95 -16.64 5.73
N GLN A 44 -6.20 -15.71 6.32
CA GLN A 44 -6.57 -15.03 7.56
C GLN A 44 -7.75 -14.08 7.38
N GLY A 45 -7.84 -13.35 6.26
CA GLY A 45 -8.90 -12.38 6.01
C GLY A 45 -10.30 -12.99 6.13
N PRO A 46 -10.67 -14.00 5.33
CA PRO A 46 -11.96 -14.65 5.42
C PRO A 46 -12.23 -15.29 6.79
N GLN A 47 -11.23 -15.98 7.35
CA GLN A 47 -11.36 -16.65 8.65
C GLN A 47 -11.66 -15.66 9.78
N LEU A 48 -10.94 -14.55 9.83
CA LEU A 48 -11.04 -13.57 10.92
C LEU A 48 -12.24 -12.63 10.73
N ALA A 49 -12.64 -12.35 9.50
CA ALA A 49 -13.86 -11.60 9.20
C ALA A 49 -15.15 -12.32 9.66
N ALA A 50 -15.11 -13.64 9.80
CA ALA A 50 -16.22 -14.40 10.41
C ALA A 50 -16.36 -14.13 11.92
N MET A 51 -15.31 -13.67 12.60
CA MET A 51 -15.26 -13.52 14.05
C MET A 51 -15.24 -12.07 14.51
N PHE A 52 -14.58 -11.18 13.76
CA PHE A 52 -14.31 -9.79 14.13
C PHE A 52 -14.70 -8.83 13.02
N ASN A 53 -14.92 -7.56 13.38
CA ASN A 53 -14.72 -6.51 12.40
C ASN A 53 -13.24 -6.43 12.09
N THR A 54 -12.88 -6.29 10.82
CA THR A 54 -11.47 -6.35 10.40
C THR A 54 -11.08 -5.17 9.51
N VAL A 55 -9.79 -4.84 9.52
CA VAL A 55 -9.16 -3.95 8.54
C VAL A 55 -7.85 -4.58 8.11
N ASP A 56 -7.57 -4.63 6.82
CA ASP A 56 -6.31 -5.13 6.26
C ASP A 56 -5.74 -4.21 5.16
N SER A 57 -4.49 -4.46 4.82
CA SER A 57 -3.78 -3.77 3.73
C SER A 57 -3.46 -4.69 2.55
N PHE A 58 -4.37 -5.59 2.18
CA PHE A 58 -4.18 -6.47 1.04
C PHE A 58 -3.89 -5.68 -0.25
N ASP A 59 -2.73 -5.90 -0.87
CA ASP A 59 -2.21 -5.11 -1.99
C ASP A 59 -1.89 -5.91 -3.26
N THR A 60 -2.28 -7.17 -3.33
CA THR A 60 -2.20 -7.94 -4.58
C THR A 60 -3.31 -7.50 -5.53
N HIS A 61 -3.09 -6.36 -6.21
CA HIS A 61 -4.10 -5.62 -6.97
C HIS A 61 -4.97 -6.50 -7.88
N ALA A 62 -4.35 -7.40 -8.65
CA ALA A 62 -5.09 -8.27 -9.58
C ALA A 62 -6.04 -9.25 -8.87
N ARG A 63 -5.86 -9.52 -7.58
CA ARG A 63 -6.65 -10.45 -6.79
C ARG A 63 -7.62 -9.79 -5.81
N ILE A 64 -7.69 -8.44 -5.78
CA ILE A 64 -8.61 -7.73 -4.89
C ILE A 64 -10.07 -8.15 -5.09
N PRO A 65 -10.61 -8.30 -6.33
CA PRO A 65 -11.99 -8.75 -6.49
C PRO A 65 -12.26 -10.15 -5.92
N GLU A 66 -11.35 -11.09 -6.11
CA GLU A 66 -11.44 -12.45 -5.56
C GLU A 66 -11.40 -12.41 -4.02
N TYR A 67 -10.43 -11.66 -3.47
CA TYR A 67 -10.27 -11.51 -2.03
C TYR A 67 -11.49 -10.82 -1.38
N PHE A 68 -12.05 -9.80 -2.03
CA PHE A 68 -13.29 -9.15 -1.61
C PHE A 68 -14.43 -10.17 -1.44
N ALA A 69 -14.67 -10.97 -2.46
CA ALA A 69 -15.74 -11.97 -2.42
C ALA A 69 -15.51 -13.00 -1.30
N ALA A 70 -14.28 -13.46 -1.12
CA ALA A 70 -13.93 -14.42 -0.07
C ALA A 70 -14.12 -13.88 1.35
N VAL A 71 -13.94 -12.58 1.56
CA VAL A 71 -14.13 -11.92 2.86
C VAL A 71 -15.58 -11.50 3.09
N ASP A 72 -16.32 -11.10 2.05
CA ASP A 72 -17.68 -10.57 2.15
C ASP A 72 -18.67 -11.60 2.72
N GLU A 73 -18.63 -12.83 2.21
CA GLU A 73 -19.57 -13.88 2.62
C GLU A 73 -19.48 -14.17 4.13
N PRO A 74 -18.34 -14.53 4.72
CA PRO A 74 -18.25 -14.80 6.15
C PRO A 74 -18.50 -13.57 7.02
N ALA A 75 -18.11 -12.37 6.58
CA ALA A 75 -18.40 -11.14 7.29
C ALA A 75 -19.90 -10.89 7.39
N ARG A 76 -20.65 -10.98 6.27
CA ARG A 76 -22.12 -10.83 6.25
C ARG A 76 -22.82 -11.87 7.08
N ALA A 77 -22.45 -13.14 6.93
CA ALA A 77 -23.07 -14.24 7.64
C ALA A 77 -22.99 -14.09 9.17
N ASN A 78 -21.96 -13.37 9.67
CA ASN A 78 -21.72 -13.18 11.10
C ASN A 78 -21.93 -11.72 11.58
N GLY A 79 -22.57 -10.87 10.76
CA GLY A 79 -22.88 -9.49 11.14
C GLY A 79 -21.62 -8.60 11.35
N LYS A 80 -20.52 -8.91 10.68
CA LYS A 80 -19.24 -8.19 10.79
C LYS A 80 -19.04 -7.24 9.62
N THR A 81 -18.15 -6.27 9.82
CA THR A 81 -17.68 -5.31 8.81
C THR A 81 -16.19 -5.52 8.58
N ALA A 82 -15.82 -5.80 7.34
CA ALA A 82 -14.42 -6.02 6.96
C ALA A 82 -13.99 -4.97 5.93
N LEU A 83 -13.05 -4.09 6.30
CA LEU A 83 -12.45 -3.14 5.37
C LEU A 83 -11.18 -3.75 4.80
N ILE A 84 -11.19 -4.03 3.50
CA ILE A 84 -10.06 -4.66 2.81
C ILE A 84 -9.28 -3.68 1.96
N SER A 85 -8.03 -4.00 1.69
CA SER A 85 -7.16 -3.24 0.78
C SER A 85 -7.01 -1.78 1.21
N ILE A 86 -6.81 -1.57 2.49
CA ILE A 86 -6.69 -0.26 3.11
C ILE A 86 -5.20 0.09 3.29
N GLY A 87 -4.80 1.16 2.65
CA GLY A 87 -3.45 1.71 2.73
C GLY A 87 -3.38 3.04 2.00
N TRP A 88 -2.18 3.42 1.59
CA TRP A 88 -2.06 4.60 0.75
C TRP A 88 -2.20 4.25 -0.74
N ASP A 89 -1.77 3.04 -1.18
CA ASP A 89 -2.06 2.48 -2.51
C ASP A 89 -1.98 0.93 -2.49
N PRO A 90 -3.11 0.24 -2.49
CA PRO A 90 -4.48 0.72 -2.63
C PRO A 90 -5.00 1.48 -1.39
N GLY A 91 -6.02 2.30 -1.58
CA GLY A 91 -6.67 3.09 -0.53
C GLY A 91 -6.71 4.57 -0.88
N MET A 92 -5.81 5.39 -0.30
CA MET A 92 -5.84 6.85 -0.51
C MET A 92 -5.63 7.25 -1.97
N PHE A 93 -4.67 6.65 -2.67
CA PHE A 93 -4.48 6.89 -4.10
C PHE A 93 -5.68 6.41 -4.92
N SER A 94 -6.32 5.32 -4.51
CA SER A 94 -7.52 4.82 -5.17
C SER A 94 -8.66 5.83 -5.10
N ILE A 95 -8.89 6.44 -3.91
CA ILE A 95 -9.88 7.51 -3.73
C ILE A 95 -9.54 8.72 -4.61
N ASN A 96 -8.26 9.12 -4.65
CA ASN A 96 -7.86 10.28 -5.45
C ASN A 96 -7.98 10.02 -6.96
N ARG A 97 -7.74 8.80 -7.42
CA ARG A 97 -8.06 8.39 -8.80
C ARG A 97 -9.56 8.50 -9.08
N LEU A 98 -10.39 7.97 -8.18
CA LEU A 98 -11.85 8.04 -8.30
C LEU A 98 -12.35 9.49 -8.34
N TYR A 99 -11.89 10.34 -7.43
CA TYR A 99 -12.28 11.77 -7.43
C TYR A 99 -11.84 12.46 -8.73
N GLY A 100 -10.62 12.21 -9.19
CA GLY A 100 -10.14 12.75 -10.45
C GLY A 100 -11.05 12.36 -11.63
N GLU A 101 -11.41 11.09 -11.73
CA GLU A 101 -12.27 10.57 -12.79
C GLU A 101 -13.71 11.09 -12.71
N ALA A 102 -14.27 11.17 -11.50
CA ALA A 102 -15.62 11.66 -11.30
C ALA A 102 -15.77 13.16 -11.61
N LEU A 103 -14.74 13.97 -11.28
CA LEU A 103 -14.78 15.42 -11.47
C LEU A 103 -14.33 15.86 -12.86
N LEU A 104 -13.42 15.12 -13.49
CA LEU A 104 -12.92 15.37 -14.86
C LEU A 104 -13.10 14.10 -15.70
N PRO A 105 -14.34 13.77 -16.13
CA PRO A 105 -14.60 12.52 -16.86
C PRO A 105 -13.86 12.46 -18.20
N ASP A 106 -13.74 13.59 -18.93
CA ASP A 106 -12.86 13.71 -20.11
C ASP A 106 -11.42 13.97 -19.67
N GLY A 107 -10.66 12.92 -19.39
CA GLY A 107 -9.29 13.06 -18.94
C GLY A 107 -8.56 11.74 -18.80
N VAL A 108 -7.27 11.83 -18.42
CA VAL A 108 -6.38 10.69 -18.18
C VAL A 108 -5.81 10.80 -16.77
N THR A 109 -5.84 9.70 -16.04
CA THR A 109 -5.23 9.60 -14.70
C THR A 109 -3.86 8.93 -14.80
N TYR A 110 -2.88 9.55 -14.18
CA TYR A 110 -1.52 9.05 -14.08
C TYR A 110 -1.19 8.77 -12.62
N THR A 111 -0.54 7.64 -12.36
CA THR A 111 0.04 7.36 -11.07
C THR A 111 1.56 7.20 -11.22
N PHE A 112 2.29 7.96 -10.42
CA PHE A 112 3.73 7.89 -10.31
C PHE A 112 4.10 7.48 -8.89
N TRP A 113 4.83 6.38 -8.74
CA TRP A 113 5.29 5.89 -7.44
C TRP A 113 6.74 6.25 -7.20
N GLY A 114 7.06 6.66 -5.99
CA GLY A 114 8.42 6.95 -5.54
C GLY A 114 8.68 8.46 -5.30
N LYS A 115 9.92 8.86 -5.00
CA LYS A 115 11.04 7.94 -4.73
C LYS A 115 10.69 7.05 -3.55
N GLY A 116 10.74 5.71 -3.73
CA GLY A 116 10.33 4.82 -2.67
C GLY A 116 10.91 3.40 -2.75
N LEU A 117 11.16 2.84 -1.57
CA LEU A 117 11.62 1.47 -1.40
C LEU A 117 10.44 0.51 -1.56
N SER A 118 10.49 -0.34 -2.58
CA SER A 118 9.51 -1.39 -2.81
C SER A 118 9.93 -2.69 -2.13
N GLN A 119 9.14 -3.16 -1.18
CA GLN A 119 9.43 -4.40 -0.45
C GLN A 119 9.36 -5.62 -1.35
N GLY A 120 8.32 -5.75 -2.17
CA GLY A 120 8.15 -6.89 -3.08
C GLY A 120 9.28 -7.01 -4.11
N HIS A 121 9.72 -5.88 -4.69
CA HIS A 121 10.88 -5.88 -5.61
C HIS A 121 12.19 -6.13 -4.87
N SER A 122 12.35 -5.59 -3.66
CA SER A 122 13.51 -5.88 -2.82
C SER A 122 13.60 -7.36 -2.44
N ASP A 123 12.46 -8.01 -2.18
CA ASP A 123 12.40 -9.46 -1.95
C ASP A 123 12.81 -10.25 -3.20
N ALA A 124 12.37 -9.81 -4.38
CA ALA A 124 12.77 -10.43 -5.64
C ALA A 124 14.30 -10.33 -5.85
N VAL A 125 14.89 -9.17 -5.59
CA VAL A 125 16.35 -8.97 -5.64
C VAL A 125 17.08 -9.91 -4.67
N ARG A 126 16.62 -10.02 -3.43
CA ARG A 126 17.23 -10.88 -2.40
C ARG A 126 17.17 -12.37 -2.72
N ARG A 127 16.28 -12.80 -3.61
CA ARG A 127 16.16 -14.20 -4.05
C ARG A 127 17.08 -14.57 -5.22
N VAL A 128 17.77 -13.57 -5.81
CA VAL A 128 18.72 -13.84 -6.90
C VAL A 128 19.94 -14.57 -6.35
N PRO A 129 20.36 -15.72 -6.95
CA PRO A 129 21.59 -16.39 -6.56
C PRO A 129 22.79 -15.45 -6.60
N GLY A 130 23.61 -15.45 -5.56
CA GLY A 130 24.76 -14.54 -5.43
C GLY A 130 24.43 -13.20 -4.74
N VAL A 131 23.18 -12.93 -4.41
CA VAL A 131 22.79 -11.78 -3.58
C VAL A 131 22.76 -12.18 -2.11
N LYS A 132 23.52 -11.47 -1.26
CA LYS A 132 23.50 -11.61 0.19
C LYS A 132 22.42 -10.74 0.83
N ALA A 133 22.27 -9.52 0.36
CA ALA A 133 21.27 -8.56 0.80
C ALA A 133 21.01 -7.53 -0.31
N GLY A 134 19.86 -6.86 -0.27
CA GLY A 134 19.58 -5.82 -1.25
C GLY A 134 18.23 -5.16 -1.06
N VAL A 135 18.14 -3.96 -1.61
CA VAL A 135 16.93 -3.13 -1.66
C VAL A 135 16.74 -2.54 -3.05
N GLN A 136 15.51 -2.22 -3.38
CA GLN A 136 15.15 -1.60 -4.64
C GLN A 136 14.31 -0.34 -4.41
N TYR A 137 14.65 0.71 -5.14
CA TYR A 137 13.89 1.95 -5.18
C TYR A 137 13.21 2.14 -6.53
N THR A 138 11.95 2.54 -6.49
CA THR A 138 11.21 3.04 -7.65
C THR A 138 11.40 4.55 -7.71
N LEU A 139 11.81 5.07 -8.87
CA LEU A 139 11.99 6.49 -9.10
C LEU A 139 11.05 6.93 -10.23
N PRO A 140 10.15 7.89 -9.97
CA PRO A 140 9.32 8.44 -11.04
C PRO A 140 10.14 9.37 -11.93
N SER A 141 9.82 9.40 -13.22
CA SER A 141 10.44 10.30 -14.19
C SER A 141 9.99 11.73 -13.94
N PRO A 142 10.88 12.67 -13.60
CA PRO A 142 10.53 14.08 -13.43
C PRO A 142 9.98 14.69 -14.73
N GLU A 143 10.53 14.32 -15.87
CA GLU A 143 10.08 14.79 -17.17
C GLU A 143 8.66 14.34 -17.49
N ALA A 144 8.34 13.08 -17.23
CA ALA A 144 6.99 12.56 -17.44
C ALA A 144 5.97 13.25 -16.52
N ILE A 145 6.34 13.50 -15.25
CA ILE A 145 5.51 14.24 -14.30
C ILE A 145 5.22 15.65 -14.81
N GLU A 146 6.24 16.40 -15.21
CA GLU A 146 6.06 17.77 -15.71
C GLU A 146 5.25 17.84 -17.00
N ARG A 147 5.42 16.87 -17.91
CA ARG A 147 4.56 16.76 -19.09
C ARG A 147 3.09 16.59 -18.73
N VAL A 148 2.78 15.78 -17.72
CA VAL A 148 1.40 15.60 -17.25
C VAL A 148 0.89 16.85 -16.53
N ARG A 149 1.69 17.48 -15.69
CA ARG A 149 1.36 18.72 -14.97
C ARG A 149 1.07 19.90 -15.90
N SER A 150 1.69 19.93 -17.07
CA SER A 150 1.41 20.96 -18.08
C SER A 150 0.00 20.88 -18.69
N GLY A 151 -0.79 19.88 -18.31
CA GLY A 151 -2.10 19.63 -18.88
C GLY A 151 -2.07 18.72 -20.11
N ALA A 152 -0.89 18.31 -20.56
CA ALA A 152 -0.75 17.33 -21.62
C ALA A 152 -1.24 15.96 -21.14
N ARG A 153 -1.73 15.16 -22.10
CA ARG A 153 -2.22 13.80 -21.86
C ARG A 153 -1.38 12.80 -22.66
N PRO A 154 -0.06 12.68 -22.35
CA PRO A 154 0.82 11.78 -23.09
C PRO A 154 0.47 10.32 -22.85
N GLU A 155 0.58 9.50 -23.88
CA GLU A 155 0.71 8.07 -23.68
C GLU A 155 2.11 7.80 -23.11
N LEU A 156 2.18 7.13 -21.96
CA LEU A 156 3.43 6.84 -21.26
C LEU A 156 3.53 5.34 -21.00
N SER A 157 4.56 4.73 -21.52
CA SER A 157 4.94 3.36 -21.18
C SER A 157 5.40 3.27 -19.72
N THR A 158 5.47 2.06 -19.20
CA THR A 158 6.02 1.77 -17.86
C THR A 158 7.42 2.34 -17.70
N ARG A 159 8.28 2.19 -18.72
CA ARG A 159 9.66 2.65 -18.77
C ARG A 159 9.78 4.18 -18.75
N GLU A 160 8.88 4.87 -19.45
CA GLU A 160 8.84 6.34 -19.46
C GLU A 160 8.36 6.93 -18.12
N LYS A 161 7.56 6.19 -17.37
CA LYS A 161 7.04 6.65 -16.07
C LYS A 161 8.01 6.45 -14.92
N HIS A 162 8.77 5.35 -14.91
CA HIS A 162 9.60 4.96 -13.78
C HIS A 162 10.90 4.30 -14.20
N THR A 163 11.94 4.56 -13.42
CA THR A 163 13.18 3.77 -13.41
C THR A 163 13.31 2.97 -12.12
N ARG A 164 14.23 2.01 -12.10
CA ARG A 164 14.54 1.18 -10.95
C ARG A 164 15.99 1.37 -10.54
N GLU A 165 16.23 1.49 -9.25
CA GLU A 165 17.57 1.57 -8.68
C GLU A 165 17.69 0.50 -7.59
N CYS A 166 18.63 -0.42 -7.78
CA CYS A 166 18.93 -1.49 -6.85
C CYS A 166 20.26 -1.22 -6.13
N PHE A 167 20.29 -1.49 -4.84
CA PHE A 167 21.51 -1.48 -4.02
C PHE A 167 21.69 -2.90 -3.48
N VAL A 168 22.78 -3.55 -3.88
CA VAL A 168 22.97 -5.00 -3.73
C VAL A 168 24.28 -5.30 -3.03
N VAL A 169 24.23 -6.13 -2.00
CA VAL A 169 25.40 -6.73 -1.37
C VAL A 169 25.60 -8.11 -1.95
N LEU A 170 26.74 -8.37 -2.56
CA LEU A 170 27.07 -9.67 -3.11
C LEU A 170 27.41 -10.69 -2.01
N ALA A 171 27.04 -11.92 -2.24
CA ALA A 171 27.57 -13.05 -1.49
C ALA A 171 29.05 -13.28 -1.83
N GLU A 172 29.80 -13.89 -0.93
CA GLU A 172 31.21 -14.19 -1.15
C GLU A 172 31.42 -15.06 -2.41
N GLY A 173 32.31 -14.63 -3.29
CA GLY A 173 32.61 -15.32 -4.54
C GLY A 173 31.57 -15.16 -5.65
N ALA A 174 30.53 -14.36 -5.46
CA ALA A 174 29.52 -14.12 -6.50
C ALA A 174 30.06 -13.16 -7.59
N ASP A 175 29.70 -13.46 -8.85
CA ASP A 175 30.04 -12.62 -9.99
C ASP A 175 29.00 -11.50 -10.17
N ALA A 176 29.47 -10.25 -10.08
CA ALA A 176 28.64 -9.06 -10.16
C ALA A 176 27.86 -8.96 -11.49
N ALA A 177 28.52 -9.29 -12.62
CA ALA A 177 27.89 -9.18 -13.92
C ALA A 177 26.74 -10.20 -14.09
N THR A 178 26.92 -11.42 -13.59
CA THR A 178 25.87 -12.45 -13.57
C THR A 178 24.66 -12.03 -12.71
N VAL A 179 24.92 -11.47 -11.53
CA VAL A 179 23.86 -10.96 -10.63
C VAL A 179 23.12 -9.79 -11.27
N GLU A 180 23.82 -8.84 -11.86
CA GLU A 180 23.21 -7.70 -12.55
C GLU A 180 22.32 -8.15 -13.69
N GLN A 181 22.79 -9.04 -14.57
CA GLN A 181 22.00 -9.59 -15.67
C GLN A 181 20.73 -10.29 -15.17
N ALA A 182 20.85 -11.07 -14.10
CA ALA A 182 19.71 -11.78 -13.51
C ALA A 182 18.66 -10.81 -12.92
N ILE A 183 19.09 -9.71 -12.33
CA ILE A 183 18.18 -8.67 -11.82
C ILE A 183 17.51 -7.93 -12.98
N VAL A 184 18.30 -7.33 -13.88
CA VAL A 184 17.78 -6.49 -14.98
C VAL A 184 16.87 -7.27 -15.91
N GLY A 185 17.18 -8.53 -16.19
CA GLY A 185 16.38 -9.41 -17.05
C GLY A 185 15.17 -10.07 -16.38
N MET A 186 14.91 -9.83 -15.10
CA MET A 186 13.84 -10.52 -14.34
C MET A 186 12.45 -10.12 -14.82
N PRO A 187 11.66 -11.06 -15.37
CA PRO A 187 10.31 -10.80 -15.85
C PRO A 187 9.39 -10.34 -14.71
N ASN A 188 8.43 -9.49 -15.03
CA ASN A 188 7.41 -8.92 -14.12
C ASN A 188 7.96 -7.99 -13.02
N TYR A 189 9.27 -7.84 -12.87
CA TYR A 189 9.88 -6.98 -11.86
C TYR A 189 10.75 -5.88 -12.47
N PHE A 190 11.69 -6.23 -13.37
CA PHE A 190 12.73 -5.33 -13.86
C PHE A 190 12.84 -5.24 -15.38
N ALA A 191 12.48 -6.29 -16.12
CA ALA A 191 12.70 -6.37 -17.57
C ALA A 191 12.01 -5.24 -18.36
N ASP A 192 10.90 -4.71 -17.85
CA ASP A 192 10.14 -3.62 -18.48
C ASP A 192 10.61 -2.21 -18.07
N TYR A 193 11.69 -2.11 -17.30
CA TYR A 193 12.20 -0.85 -16.75
C TYR A 193 13.66 -0.60 -17.11
N ASP A 194 14.07 0.66 -17.09
CA ASP A 194 15.47 1.01 -16.99
C ASP A 194 15.93 0.82 -15.56
N THR A 195 16.81 -0.17 -15.36
CA THR A 195 17.23 -0.62 -14.03
C THR A 195 18.73 -0.41 -13.88
N THR A 196 19.14 0.30 -12.83
CA THR A 196 20.52 0.45 -12.39
C THR A 196 20.76 -0.45 -11.18
N VAL A 197 21.86 -1.20 -11.20
CA VAL A 197 22.29 -2.04 -10.08
C VAL A 197 23.59 -1.49 -9.50
N ASN A 198 23.56 -1.08 -8.25
CA ASN A 198 24.72 -0.59 -7.51
C ASN A 198 25.18 -1.67 -6.53
N PHE A 199 26.43 -2.13 -6.65
CA PHE A 199 26.99 -3.05 -5.68
C PHE A 199 27.64 -2.27 -4.54
N ILE A 200 27.23 -2.55 -3.33
CA ILE A 200 27.63 -1.83 -2.11
C ILE A 200 28.04 -2.80 -0.99
N SER A 201 28.67 -2.29 0.04
CA SER A 201 28.99 -3.04 1.25
C SER A 201 27.74 -3.21 2.17
N GLU A 202 27.80 -4.17 3.10
CA GLU A 202 26.76 -4.32 4.13
C GLU A 202 26.66 -3.09 5.05
N ASP A 203 27.78 -2.44 5.30
CA ASP A 203 27.82 -1.24 6.15
C ASP A 203 27.11 -0.06 5.47
N GLU A 204 27.31 0.11 4.17
CA GLU A 204 26.58 1.10 3.37
C GLU A 204 25.10 0.78 3.32
N LEU A 205 24.72 -0.49 3.08
CA LEU A 205 23.31 -0.88 3.08
C LEU A 205 22.66 -0.58 4.43
N ARG A 206 23.31 -0.88 5.54
CA ARG A 206 22.82 -0.59 6.89
C ARG A 206 22.74 0.89 7.19
N ARG A 207 23.73 1.68 6.78
CA ARG A 207 23.80 3.11 7.07
C ARG A 207 22.77 3.90 6.25
N ASP A 208 22.63 3.60 4.96
CA ASP A 208 21.97 4.48 4.01
C ASP A 208 20.58 3.98 3.57
N HIS A 209 20.27 2.68 3.75
CA HIS A 209 19.08 2.04 3.17
C HIS A 209 18.17 1.32 4.18
N GLN A 210 18.27 1.62 5.48
CA GLN A 210 17.38 1.03 6.49
C GLN A 210 16.01 1.70 6.57
N ARG A 211 15.92 2.96 6.15
CA ARG A 211 14.64 3.68 6.10
C ARG A 211 13.81 3.16 4.93
N MET A 212 12.51 3.20 5.10
CA MET A 212 11.56 2.78 4.07
C MET A 212 10.75 3.96 3.54
N PRO A 213 11.42 4.97 2.92
CA PRO A 213 10.71 6.09 2.34
C PRO A 213 9.88 5.61 1.16
N HIS A 214 8.75 6.28 0.93
CA HIS A 214 7.92 6.05 -0.24
C HIS A 214 7.07 7.28 -0.55
N GLY A 215 6.10 7.11 -1.46
CA GLY A 215 5.15 8.13 -1.83
C GLY A 215 4.90 8.13 -3.33
N GLY A 216 4.48 9.27 -3.83
CA GLY A 216 4.22 9.43 -5.25
C GLY A 216 3.15 10.46 -5.54
N PHE A 217 2.58 10.37 -6.75
CA PHE A 217 1.60 11.32 -7.26
C PHE A 217 0.45 10.58 -7.94
N VAL A 218 -0.76 11.07 -7.72
CA VAL A 218 -1.92 10.80 -8.60
C VAL A 218 -2.24 12.11 -9.28
N ILE A 219 -2.14 12.14 -10.60
CA ILE A 219 -2.39 13.34 -11.40
C ILE A 219 -3.48 13.02 -12.40
N ARG A 220 -4.57 13.79 -12.38
CA ARG A 220 -5.63 13.76 -13.39
C ARG A 220 -5.51 14.99 -14.24
N SER A 221 -5.28 14.80 -15.55
CA SER A 221 -5.32 15.85 -16.55
C SER A 221 -6.54 15.66 -17.42
N GLY A 222 -7.40 16.67 -17.54
CA GLY A 222 -8.66 16.57 -18.26
C GLY A 222 -9.28 17.92 -18.57
N ASN A 223 -10.43 17.90 -19.25
CA ASN A 223 -11.19 19.09 -19.57
C ASN A 223 -12.55 19.06 -18.86
N THR A 224 -13.02 20.23 -18.44
CA THR A 224 -14.43 20.41 -18.05
C THR A 224 -15.30 20.80 -19.24
N SER A 225 -14.72 21.56 -20.16
CA SER A 225 -15.28 21.90 -21.49
C SER A 225 -14.15 22.50 -22.32
N GLU A 226 -14.29 22.52 -23.63
CA GLU A 226 -13.38 23.28 -24.51
C GLU A 226 -13.56 24.80 -24.28
N PRO A 227 -12.48 25.60 -24.09
CA PRO A 227 -11.05 25.22 -24.10
C PRO A 227 -10.44 25.02 -22.67
N HIS A 228 -11.21 24.69 -21.67
CA HIS A 228 -10.81 24.70 -20.26
C HIS A 228 -10.13 23.41 -19.82
N ALA A 229 -8.80 23.39 -19.89
CA ALA A 229 -7.98 22.29 -19.35
C ALA A 229 -7.83 22.45 -17.83
N GLN A 230 -7.91 21.33 -17.11
CA GLN A 230 -7.79 21.24 -15.66
C GLN A 230 -6.81 20.15 -15.27
N VAL A 231 -6.10 20.37 -14.16
CA VAL A 231 -5.21 19.36 -13.56
C VAL A 231 -5.56 19.23 -12.07
N ILE A 232 -5.80 18.02 -11.62
CA ILE A 232 -5.94 17.69 -10.19
C ILE A 232 -4.73 16.84 -9.82
N GLU A 233 -3.99 17.25 -8.81
CA GLU A 233 -2.84 16.50 -8.31
C GLU A 233 -2.98 16.21 -6.83
N TYR A 234 -2.72 14.96 -6.47
CA TYR A 234 -2.49 14.53 -5.10
C TYR A 234 -1.06 14.01 -4.97
N SER A 235 -0.33 14.54 -4.00
CA SER A 235 1.06 14.19 -3.72
C SER A 235 1.20 13.61 -2.33
N LEU A 236 2.00 12.56 -2.19
CA LEU A 236 2.29 11.91 -0.94
C LEU A 236 3.80 11.69 -0.80
N GLN A 237 4.36 12.08 0.35
CA GLN A 237 5.76 11.87 0.71
C GLN A 237 5.84 11.24 2.09
N LEU A 238 6.45 10.07 2.18
CA LEU A 238 6.55 9.26 3.38
C LEU A 238 8.03 9.03 3.76
N GLU A 239 8.39 9.32 4.99
CA GLU A 239 9.68 8.91 5.54
C GLU A 239 9.68 7.42 5.92
N SER A 240 8.52 6.89 6.30
CA SER A 240 8.31 5.48 6.67
C SER A 240 6.98 4.99 6.11
N ASN A 241 7.04 4.18 5.07
CA ASN A 241 5.86 3.54 4.48
C ASN A 241 5.08 2.68 5.50
N PRO A 242 5.70 1.76 6.27
CA PRO A 242 4.94 0.91 7.19
C PRO A 242 4.28 1.71 8.32
N GLU A 243 4.92 2.75 8.83
CA GLU A 243 4.36 3.59 9.90
C GLU A 243 3.14 4.38 9.39
N PHE A 244 3.25 4.97 8.22
CA PHE A 244 2.12 5.69 7.62
C PHE A 244 0.95 4.74 7.30
N THR A 245 1.23 3.56 6.74
CA THR A 245 0.20 2.55 6.49
C THR A 245 -0.50 2.13 7.79
N ALA A 246 0.25 1.95 8.87
CA ALA A 246 -0.34 1.66 10.19
C ALA A 246 -1.28 2.79 10.66
N SER A 247 -0.91 4.06 10.45
CA SER A 247 -1.78 5.20 10.77
C SER A 247 -3.07 5.19 9.94
N VAL A 248 -2.98 4.86 8.65
CA VAL A 248 -4.16 4.71 7.78
C VAL A 248 -5.05 3.58 8.29
N LEU A 249 -4.48 2.40 8.59
CA LEU A 249 -5.24 1.25 9.12
C LEU A 249 -5.97 1.60 10.43
N VAL A 250 -5.35 2.34 11.35
CA VAL A 250 -5.98 2.79 12.60
C VAL A 250 -7.16 3.74 12.32
N ALA A 251 -7.03 4.64 11.35
CA ALA A 251 -8.12 5.54 10.97
C ALA A 251 -9.31 4.75 10.39
N TYR A 252 -9.03 3.77 9.54
CA TYR A 252 -10.05 2.91 8.95
C TYR A 252 -10.62 1.88 9.95
N ALA A 253 -9.86 1.44 10.95
CA ALA A 253 -10.41 0.61 12.04
C ALA A 253 -11.52 1.36 12.79
N ARG A 254 -11.34 2.67 13.05
CA ARG A 254 -12.40 3.53 13.60
C ARG A 254 -13.63 3.58 12.70
N ALA A 255 -13.43 3.65 11.39
CA ALA A 255 -14.53 3.63 10.43
C ALA A 255 -15.24 2.26 10.39
N ALA A 256 -14.49 1.15 10.42
CA ALA A 256 -15.07 -0.21 10.47
C ALA A 256 -15.98 -0.39 11.68
N TYR A 257 -15.55 0.05 12.86
CA TYR A 257 -16.38 0.05 14.06
C TYR A 257 -17.67 0.85 13.86
N ARG A 258 -17.56 2.09 13.39
CA ARG A 258 -18.72 2.98 13.18
C ARG A 258 -19.71 2.45 12.13
N LEU A 259 -19.20 1.89 11.04
CA LEU A 259 -20.01 1.25 10.01
C LEU A 259 -20.76 0.05 10.56
N ASN A 260 -20.09 -0.78 11.35
CA ASN A 260 -20.74 -1.93 11.98
C ASN A 260 -21.86 -1.50 12.95
N GLN A 261 -21.64 -0.49 13.78
CA GLN A 261 -22.66 0.08 14.66
C GLN A 261 -23.86 0.66 13.88
N GLN A 262 -23.69 1.02 12.62
CA GLN A 262 -24.75 1.46 11.71
C GLN A 262 -25.41 0.30 10.94
N GLY A 263 -25.08 -0.96 11.25
CA GLY A 263 -25.58 -2.14 10.55
C GLY A 263 -25.01 -2.35 9.14
N GLN A 264 -23.94 -1.67 8.79
CA GLN A 264 -23.29 -1.80 7.49
C GLN A 264 -22.29 -2.95 7.50
N ILE A 265 -22.77 -4.16 7.37
CA ILE A 265 -22.01 -5.42 7.40
C ILE A 265 -21.42 -5.80 6.03
N GLY A 266 -20.53 -6.80 6.04
CA GLY A 266 -19.86 -7.35 4.86
C GLY A 266 -18.52 -6.69 4.56
N ALA A 267 -17.88 -7.13 3.47
CA ALA A 267 -16.66 -6.52 2.98
C ALA A 267 -16.92 -5.13 2.38
N LYS A 268 -15.97 -4.24 2.56
CA LYS A 268 -15.97 -2.87 2.03
C LYS A 268 -14.55 -2.48 1.69
N THR A 269 -14.42 -1.46 0.86
CA THR A 269 -13.16 -0.84 0.46
C THR A 269 -13.09 0.61 0.94
N ALA A 270 -12.01 1.29 0.64
CA ALA A 270 -11.89 2.73 0.88
C ALA A 270 -13.01 3.54 0.19
N PHE A 271 -13.59 3.04 -0.91
CA PHE A 271 -14.67 3.70 -1.64
C PHE A 271 -16.00 3.76 -0.89
N ASP A 272 -16.21 2.86 0.07
CA ASP A 272 -17.44 2.73 0.84
C ASP A 272 -17.43 3.55 2.14
N VAL A 273 -16.32 4.23 2.43
CA VAL A 273 -16.11 4.92 3.70
C VAL A 273 -16.23 6.44 3.53
N ALA A 274 -17.28 7.02 4.11
CA ALA A 274 -17.39 8.47 4.17
C ALA A 274 -16.22 9.06 4.99
N PRO A 275 -15.50 10.10 4.49
CA PRO A 275 -14.31 10.65 5.14
C PRO A 275 -14.50 11.04 6.62
N GLY A 276 -15.69 11.53 7.00
CA GLY A 276 -16.02 11.87 8.37
C GLY A 276 -15.94 10.69 9.35
N LEU A 277 -16.10 9.46 8.88
CA LEU A 277 -15.98 8.25 9.71
C LEU A 277 -14.52 7.96 10.14
N LEU A 278 -13.55 8.49 9.41
CA LEU A 278 -12.12 8.32 9.71
C LEU A 278 -11.65 9.21 10.86
N SER A 279 -12.31 10.36 11.08
CA SER A 279 -11.86 11.38 12.02
C SER A 279 -12.15 11.02 13.48
N ILE A 280 -11.26 11.47 14.38
CA ILE A 280 -11.52 11.48 15.82
C ILE A 280 -12.46 12.62 16.24
N LYS A 281 -12.63 13.65 15.38
CA LYS A 281 -13.48 14.81 15.62
C LYS A 281 -14.95 14.47 15.39
N SER A 282 -15.83 15.15 16.11
CA SER A 282 -17.27 15.05 15.88
C SER A 282 -17.66 15.71 14.55
N ALA A 283 -18.83 15.36 14.02
CA ALA A 283 -19.34 15.97 12.80
C ALA A 283 -19.55 17.51 12.94
N GLY A 284 -19.82 18.00 14.16
CA GLY A 284 -19.87 19.43 14.45
C GLY A 284 -18.52 20.11 14.26
N GLN A 285 -17.48 19.55 14.90
CA GLN A 285 -16.12 20.05 14.79
C GLN A 285 -15.58 19.99 13.35
N LEU A 286 -15.89 18.94 12.61
CA LEU A 286 -15.48 18.84 11.20
C LEU A 286 -16.10 19.95 10.35
N ARG A 287 -17.38 20.28 10.58
CA ARG A 287 -18.03 21.42 9.87
C ARG A 287 -17.45 22.76 10.26
N GLU A 288 -17.15 22.94 11.52
CA GLU A 288 -16.60 24.19 12.03
C GLU A 288 -15.18 24.48 11.55
N GLU A 289 -14.34 23.43 11.48
CA GLU A 289 -12.91 23.59 11.22
C GLU A 289 -12.50 23.40 9.76
N LEU A 290 -13.29 22.63 8.98
CA LEU A 290 -12.89 22.18 7.63
C LEU A 290 -13.83 22.66 6.52
N LEU A 291 -14.97 23.26 6.84
CA LEU A 291 -15.90 23.88 5.88
C LEU A 291 -16.01 25.37 6.09
#